data_7590bb2a326336e4cba10b43be0e23a9
#
_entry.id   7590bb2a326336e4cba10b43be0e23a9
#
_cell.length_a   1.000
_cell.length_b   1.000
_cell.length_c   1.000
_cell.angle_alpha   90.00
_cell.angle_beta   90.00
_cell.angle_gamma   90.00
#
_symmetry.space_group_name_H-M   'P 1'
#
loop_
_entity.id
_entity.type
_entity.pdbx_description
1 polymer ?
#
loop_
_entity_poly.entity_id
_entity_poly.type
_entity_poly.pdbx_seq_one_letter_code
_entity_poly.pdbx_strand_id
1 'polypeptide(L)'
;MEVEELVGRWQLTAWTTVDENGSISMPFGDGPQGCVIYTSGGWMSGQLAVADRGELSTSMVLAGAESERAEAYSSYIAYCGEYRLEAEVVVHTLRMSLFPNWVGGEQRRTAELFGDRLVLATPPTLVGEHVLVNRLYWVRAE
;
A
#
# COMPACT_ATOMS: atom_id res chain seq x y z
N MET A 1 -11.97 -16.30 -4.26
CA MET A 1 -10.90 -16.20 -3.23
C MET A 1 -11.51 -16.31 -1.85
N GLU A 2 -10.91 -17.09 -1.00
CA GLU A 2 -11.35 -17.23 0.38
C GLU A 2 -10.45 -16.43 1.30
N VAL A 3 -10.97 -16.03 2.47
CA VAL A 3 -10.21 -15.21 3.43
C VAL A 3 -8.90 -15.90 3.84
N GLU A 4 -8.97 -17.23 4.02
CA GLU A 4 -7.82 -18.04 4.43
C GLU A 4 -6.66 -17.97 3.44
N GLU A 5 -6.95 -17.74 2.16
CA GLU A 5 -5.91 -17.60 1.15
C GLU A 5 -5.18 -16.26 1.27
N LEU A 6 -5.84 -15.25 1.85
CA LEU A 6 -5.25 -13.93 2.03
C LEU A 6 -4.50 -13.79 3.36
N VAL A 7 -4.92 -14.54 4.39
CA VAL A 7 -4.34 -14.46 5.73
C VAL A 7 -2.84 -14.73 5.70
N GLY A 8 -2.07 -13.88 6.39
CA GLY A 8 -0.62 -14.00 6.51
C GLY A 8 0.07 -12.68 6.29
N ARG A 9 1.39 -12.75 6.14
CA ARG A 9 2.24 -11.59 5.87
C ARG A 9 2.76 -11.67 4.43
N TRP A 10 2.62 -10.57 3.72
CA TRP A 10 3.03 -10.43 2.32
C TRP A 10 4.08 -9.34 2.22
N GLN A 11 5.11 -9.60 1.42
CA GLN A 11 6.19 -8.65 1.17
C GLN A 11 6.01 -8.01 -0.20
N LEU A 12 6.14 -6.69 -0.25
CA LEU A 12 6.05 -5.94 -1.50
C LEU A 12 7.28 -6.20 -2.38
N THR A 13 7.05 -6.44 -3.67
CA THR A 13 8.12 -6.60 -4.65
C THR A 13 8.14 -5.48 -5.67
N ALA A 14 6.98 -4.88 -5.97
CA ALA A 14 6.89 -3.78 -6.93
C ALA A 14 5.60 -2.99 -6.73
N TRP A 15 5.63 -1.73 -7.10
CA TRP A 15 4.44 -0.88 -7.23
C TRP A 15 4.52 -0.14 -8.55
N THR A 16 3.54 -0.37 -9.43
CA THR A 16 3.43 0.30 -10.73
C THR A 16 2.15 1.11 -10.81
N THR A 17 2.21 2.20 -11.56
CA THR A 17 1.04 3.00 -11.93
C THR A 17 0.98 3.06 -13.46
N VAL A 18 -0.20 2.76 -14.01
CA VAL A 18 -0.41 2.73 -15.45
C VAL A 18 -1.51 3.74 -15.78
N ASP A 19 -1.26 4.61 -16.76
CA ASP A 19 -2.27 5.56 -17.25
C ASP A 19 -3.10 4.98 -18.39
N GLU A 20 -4.07 5.76 -18.89
CA GLU A 20 -4.98 5.37 -19.99
C GLU A 20 -4.27 5.08 -21.30
N ASN A 21 -3.05 5.58 -21.47
CA ASN A 21 -2.23 5.37 -22.67
C ASN A 21 -1.27 4.18 -22.53
N GLY A 22 -1.29 3.50 -21.37
CA GLY A 22 -0.39 2.40 -21.08
C GLY A 22 0.99 2.84 -20.61
N SER A 23 1.20 4.13 -20.32
CA SER A 23 2.46 4.60 -19.77
C SER A 23 2.59 4.14 -18.33
N ILE A 24 3.75 3.55 -18.01
CA ILE A 24 4.02 2.95 -16.70
C ILE A 24 4.98 3.85 -15.92
N SER A 25 4.67 4.08 -14.66
CA SER A 25 5.56 4.74 -13.72
C SER A 25 5.65 3.93 -12.44
N MET A 26 6.67 4.21 -11.64
CA MET A 26 6.90 3.55 -10.34
C MET A 26 6.99 4.65 -9.28
N PRO A 27 5.88 4.92 -8.54
CA PRO A 27 5.84 6.04 -7.59
C PRO A 27 6.92 5.98 -6.51
N PHE A 28 7.31 4.79 -6.06
CA PHE A 28 8.38 4.60 -5.08
C PHE A 28 9.67 4.03 -5.71
N GLY A 29 9.81 4.11 -7.04
CA GLY A 29 11.02 3.70 -7.74
C GLY A 29 11.23 2.19 -7.75
N ASP A 30 12.46 1.79 -8.01
CA ASP A 30 12.88 0.40 -8.00
C ASP A 30 13.05 -0.12 -6.57
N GLY A 31 12.68 -1.38 -6.33
CA GLY A 31 12.91 -2.06 -5.08
C GLY A 31 12.22 -1.43 -3.88
N PRO A 32 10.95 -1.02 -3.98
CA PRO A 32 10.24 -0.49 -2.82
C PRO A 32 10.15 -1.57 -1.75
N GLN A 33 10.18 -1.15 -0.49
CA GLN A 33 9.94 -2.03 0.64
C GLN A 33 8.48 -1.95 1.03
N GLY A 34 7.93 -3.02 1.54
CA GLY A 34 6.55 -3.01 2.00
C GLY A 34 6.14 -4.33 2.61
N CYS A 35 5.14 -4.24 3.46
CA CYS A 35 4.59 -5.38 4.16
C CYS A 35 3.09 -5.14 4.33
N VAL A 36 2.28 -6.12 3.99
CA VAL A 36 0.87 -6.12 4.34
C VAL A 36 0.57 -7.41 5.11
N ILE A 37 -0.17 -7.26 6.21
CA ILE A 37 -0.57 -8.37 7.06
C ILE A 37 -2.10 -8.40 7.08
N TYR A 38 -2.63 -9.59 6.86
CA TYR A 38 -4.06 -9.88 7.02
C TYR A 38 -4.21 -10.95 8.09
N THR A 39 -4.98 -10.64 9.14
CA THR A 39 -5.25 -11.61 10.21
C THR A 39 -6.54 -12.37 9.96
N SER A 40 -6.66 -13.55 10.54
CA SER A 40 -7.90 -14.33 10.48
C SER A 40 -9.06 -13.65 11.21
N GLY A 41 -8.76 -12.72 12.11
CA GLY A 41 -9.77 -11.96 12.84
C GLY A 41 -10.32 -10.75 12.08
N GLY A 42 -9.90 -10.52 10.83
CA GLY A 42 -10.44 -9.43 10.02
C GLY A 42 -9.71 -8.10 10.18
N TRP A 43 -8.49 -8.11 10.64
CA TRP A 43 -7.65 -6.90 10.75
C TRP A 43 -6.54 -6.92 9.71
N MET A 44 -6.18 -5.75 9.20
CA MET A 44 -5.06 -5.61 8.27
C MET A 44 -4.17 -4.46 8.67
N SER A 45 -2.91 -4.54 8.29
CA SER A 45 -1.95 -3.46 8.43
C SER A 45 -1.04 -3.46 7.20
N GLY A 46 -0.88 -2.31 6.58
CA GLY A 46 -0.05 -2.15 5.40
C GLY A 46 0.96 -1.03 5.54
N GLN A 47 2.16 -1.26 5.07
CA GLN A 47 3.23 -0.27 5.05
C GLN A 47 4.00 -0.39 3.75
N LEU A 48 4.30 0.75 3.14
CA LEU A 48 5.11 0.85 1.94
C LEU A 48 6.15 1.95 2.14
N ALA A 49 7.35 1.70 1.67
CA ALA A 49 8.45 2.66 1.81
C ALA A 49 9.32 2.67 0.55
N VAL A 50 9.84 3.83 0.23
CA VAL A 50 10.93 3.96 -0.74
C VAL A 50 12.15 3.22 -0.19
N ALA A 51 12.91 2.55 -1.06
CA ALA A 51 14.22 2.01 -0.66
C ALA A 51 15.14 3.17 -0.27
N ASP A 52 16.10 2.90 0.59
CA ASP A 52 17.17 3.85 0.95
C ASP A 52 16.65 5.21 1.44
N ARG A 53 15.68 5.21 2.34
CA ARG A 53 15.20 6.45 2.98
C ARG A 53 16.33 7.06 3.81
N GLY A 54 16.54 8.38 3.66
CA GLY A 54 17.53 9.12 4.45
C GLY A 54 17.10 9.29 5.91
N GLU A 55 18.07 9.36 6.79
CA GLU A 55 17.82 9.69 8.19
C GLU A 55 17.63 11.20 8.36
N LEU A 56 16.87 11.59 9.37
CA LEU A 56 16.75 12.98 9.77
C LEU A 56 17.96 13.37 10.65
N SER A 57 18.30 14.66 10.66
CA SER A 57 19.42 15.20 11.46
C SER A 57 19.03 15.40 12.94
N THR A 58 18.22 14.51 13.48
CA THR A 58 17.77 14.54 14.87
C THR A 58 17.58 13.14 15.40
N SER A 59 17.75 12.96 16.70
CA SER A 59 17.42 11.70 17.37
C SER A 59 15.99 11.67 17.93
N MET A 60 15.25 12.77 17.77
CA MET A 60 13.89 12.90 18.32
C MET A 60 12.86 12.67 17.21
N VAL A 61 12.01 11.67 17.40
CA VAL A 61 11.05 11.20 16.40
C VAL A 61 10.04 12.27 15.97
N LEU A 62 9.73 13.25 16.81
CA LEU A 62 8.78 14.31 16.50
C LEU A 62 9.43 15.65 16.15
N ALA A 63 10.74 15.65 15.91
CA ALA A 63 11.50 16.85 15.60
C ALA A 63 12.14 16.73 14.21
N GLY A 64 12.99 17.70 13.87
CA GLY A 64 13.67 17.76 12.60
C GLY A 64 13.24 18.94 11.76
N ALA A 65 14.04 19.27 10.76
CA ALA A 65 13.73 20.35 9.81
C ALA A 65 12.47 20.01 9.00
N GLU A 66 11.72 21.03 8.61
CA GLU A 66 10.48 20.83 7.86
C GLU A 66 10.72 20.07 6.55
N SER A 67 11.79 20.38 5.82
CA SER A 67 12.14 19.69 4.57
C SER A 67 12.45 18.22 4.79
N GLU A 68 13.15 17.87 5.88
CA GLU A 68 13.47 16.49 6.23
C GLU A 68 12.19 15.72 6.59
N ARG A 69 11.30 16.37 7.37
CA ARG A 69 10.02 15.75 7.75
C ARG A 69 9.09 15.57 6.55
N ALA A 70 9.07 16.53 5.63
CA ALA A 70 8.28 16.44 4.41
C ALA A 70 8.76 15.28 3.52
N GLU A 71 10.06 15.11 3.36
CA GLU A 71 10.63 14.01 2.60
C GLU A 71 10.37 12.67 3.27
N ALA A 72 10.51 12.59 4.59
CA ALA A 72 10.19 11.38 5.34
C ALA A 72 8.72 10.97 5.19
N TYR A 73 7.81 11.93 5.28
CA TYR A 73 6.39 11.69 5.06
C TYR A 73 6.11 11.19 3.65
N SER A 74 6.70 11.83 2.63
CA SER A 74 6.42 11.52 1.22
C SER A 74 7.05 10.21 0.73
N SER A 75 7.93 9.61 1.52
CA SER A 75 8.62 8.36 1.17
C SER A 75 8.08 7.15 1.92
N TYR A 76 6.92 7.28 2.58
CA TYR A 76 6.32 6.23 3.39
C TYR A 76 4.81 6.31 3.36
N ILE A 77 4.15 5.16 3.33
CA ILE A 77 2.69 5.02 3.45
C ILE A 77 2.42 3.97 4.52
N ALA A 78 1.50 4.29 5.45
CA ALA A 78 1.13 3.36 6.52
C ALA A 78 -0.35 3.51 6.83
N TYR A 79 -1.03 2.39 6.98
CA TYR A 79 -2.45 2.36 7.30
C TYR A 79 -2.83 1.01 7.90
N CYS A 80 -3.90 1.00 8.69
CA CYS A 80 -4.44 -0.24 9.25
C CYS A 80 -5.93 -0.08 9.54
N GLY A 81 -6.61 -1.21 9.67
CA GLY A 81 -8.03 -1.26 9.95
C GLY A 81 -8.61 -2.64 9.76
N GLU A 82 -9.91 -2.71 9.61
CA GLU A 82 -10.60 -3.94 9.29
C GLU A 82 -10.52 -4.23 7.80
N TYR A 83 -10.66 -5.50 7.43
CA TYR A 83 -10.82 -5.89 6.04
C TYR A 83 -11.89 -6.96 5.89
N ARG A 84 -12.44 -7.04 4.68
CA ARG A 84 -13.34 -8.10 4.27
C ARG A 84 -13.13 -8.41 2.79
N LEU A 85 -13.55 -9.58 2.37
CA LEU A 85 -13.58 -9.95 0.96
C LEU A 85 -14.99 -9.85 0.43
N GLU A 86 -15.12 -9.25 -0.75
CA GLU A 86 -16.34 -9.23 -1.55
C GLU A 86 -15.96 -9.81 -2.92
N ALA A 87 -16.17 -11.12 -3.09
CA ALA A 87 -15.66 -11.89 -4.24
C ALA A 87 -14.14 -11.72 -4.38
N GLU A 88 -13.66 -11.16 -5.48
CA GLU A 88 -12.23 -10.94 -5.71
C GLU A 88 -11.77 -9.53 -5.29
N VAL A 89 -12.58 -8.82 -4.50
CA VAL A 89 -12.26 -7.47 -4.03
C VAL A 89 -11.98 -7.50 -2.53
N VAL A 90 -10.80 -7.06 -2.15
CA VAL A 90 -10.46 -6.81 -0.75
C VAL A 90 -10.89 -5.39 -0.42
N VAL A 91 -11.64 -5.23 0.65
CA VAL A 91 -12.10 -3.92 1.12
C VAL A 91 -11.45 -3.64 2.48
N HIS A 92 -10.63 -2.60 2.52
CA HIS A 92 -10.04 -2.11 3.76
C HIS A 92 -10.88 -0.97 4.32
N THR A 93 -11.30 -1.07 5.58
CA THR A 93 -11.94 0.03 6.30
C THR A 93 -10.91 0.62 7.25
N LEU A 94 -10.38 1.79 6.93
CA LEU A 94 -9.19 2.31 7.61
C LEU A 94 -9.52 3.01 8.91
N ARG A 95 -8.79 2.67 9.96
CA ARG A 95 -8.91 3.23 11.31
C ARG A 95 -7.79 4.17 11.65
N MET A 96 -6.57 3.89 11.20
CA MET A 96 -5.40 4.75 11.36
C MET A 96 -4.65 4.81 10.03
N SER A 97 -4.08 5.96 9.73
CA SER A 97 -3.33 6.16 8.50
C SER A 97 -2.34 7.30 8.64
N LEU A 98 -1.17 7.15 8.04
CA LEU A 98 -0.20 8.23 7.91
C LEU A 98 -0.80 9.38 7.09
N PHE A 99 -1.57 9.07 6.03
CA PHE A 99 -2.36 10.05 5.30
C PHE A 99 -3.71 10.22 5.99
N PRO A 100 -3.94 11.32 6.73
CA PRO A 100 -5.13 11.45 7.58
C PRO A 100 -6.46 11.35 6.81
N ASN A 101 -6.46 11.74 5.54
CA ASN A 101 -7.67 11.77 4.72
C ASN A 101 -8.30 10.38 4.50
N TRP A 102 -7.53 9.32 4.69
CA TRP A 102 -8.02 7.94 4.50
C TRP A 102 -8.79 7.40 5.72
N VAL A 103 -8.64 8.02 6.88
CA VAL A 103 -9.26 7.51 8.12
C VAL A 103 -10.79 7.56 8.00
N GLY A 104 -11.44 6.43 8.30
CA GLY A 104 -12.88 6.28 8.23
C GLY A 104 -13.40 5.91 6.84
N GLY A 105 -12.54 5.91 5.82
CA GLY A 105 -12.90 5.54 4.46
C GLY A 105 -12.62 4.08 4.13
N GLU A 106 -13.05 3.69 2.94
CA GLU A 106 -12.79 2.36 2.41
C GLU A 106 -11.79 2.43 1.25
N GLN A 107 -10.89 1.45 1.21
CA GLN A 107 -10.04 1.20 0.07
C GLN A 107 -10.46 -0.13 -0.55
N ARG A 108 -10.82 -0.11 -1.82
CA ARG A 108 -11.21 -1.30 -2.56
C ARG A 108 -10.06 -1.69 -3.49
N ARG A 109 -9.67 -2.95 -3.45
CA ARG A 109 -8.58 -3.49 -4.27
C ARG A 109 -9.03 -4.80 -4.89
N THR A 110 -8.92 -4.93 -6.21
CA THR A 110 -9.04 -6.26 -6.80
C THR A 110 -7.84 -7.09 -6.38
N ALA A 111 -8.07 -8.35 -6.07
CA ALA A 111 -7.02 -9.26 -5.61
C ALA A 111 -6.92 -10.46 -6.54
N GLU A 112 -5.71 -10.72 -7.02
CA GLU A 112 -5.42 -11.88 -7.84
C GLU A 112 -4.32 -12.69 -7.17
N LEU A 113 -4.58 -13.98 -6.96
CA LEU A 113 -3.62 -14.91 -6.36
C LEU A 113 -3.05 -15.86 -7.39
N PHE A 114 -1.73 -16.00 -7.39
CA PHE A 114 -0.98 -16.92 -8.23
C PHE A 114 0.00 -17.70 -7.35
N GLY A 115 -0.51 -18.72 -6.65
CA GLY A 115 0.29 -19.46 -5.68
C GLY A 115 0.66 -18.59 -4.48
N ASP A 116 1.94 -18.32 -4.30
CA ASP A 116 2.47 -17.46 -3.25
C ASP A 116 2.60 -15.99 -3.65
N ARG A 117 2.02 -15.61 -4.79
CA ARG A 117 2.04 -14.24 -5.30
C ARG A 117 0.65 -13.63 -5.27
N LEU A 118 0.58 -12.37 -4.86
CA LEU A 118 -0.66 -11.61 -4.78
C LEU A 118 -0.48 -10.28 -5.52
N VAL A 119 -1.46 -9.93 -6.34
CA VAL A 119 -1.53 -8.60 -6.96
C VAL A 119 -2.76 -7.90 -6.42
N LEU A 120 -2.56 -6.73 -5.82
CA LEU A 120 -3.64 -5.85 -5.38
C LEU A 120 -3.67 -4.64 -6.30
N ALA A 121 -4.81 -4.40 -6.94
CA ALA A 121 -4.96 -3.30 -7.88
C ALA A 121 -6.07 -2.35 -7.47
N THR A 122 -5.83 -1.05 -7.64
CA THR A 122 -6.87 -0.05 -7.44
C THR A 122 -7.86 -0.08 -8.59
N PRO A 123 -9.13 0.30 -8.37
CA PRO A 123 -10.00 0.61 -9.49
C PRO A 123 -9.42 1.78 -10.29
N PRO A 124 -9.76 1.90 -11.60
CA PRO A 124 -9.36 3.07 -12.37
C PRO A 124 -9.80 4.35 -11.66
N THR A 125 -8.86 5.25 -11.41
CA THR A 125 -9.10 6.46 -10.61
C THR A 125 -8.63 7.68 -11.39
N LEU A 126 -9.49 8.70 -11.47
CA LEU A 126 -9.15 9.97 -12.10
C LEU A 126 -8.23 10.78 -11.17
N VAL A 127 -7.04 11.10 -11.66
CA VAL A 127 -6.06 11.94 -10.95
C VAL A 127 -5.63 13.03 -11.91
N GLY A 128 -6.11 14.27 -11.69
CA GLY A 128 -5.94 15.35 -12.65
C GLY A 128 -6.66 15.02 -13.95
N GLU A 129 -5.94 14.97 -15.06
CA GLU A 129 -6.48 14.67 -16.39
C GLU A 129 -6.25 13.20 -16.80
N HIS A 130 -5.67 12.39 -15.90
CA HIS A 130 -5.31 11.00 -16.20
C HIS A 130 -6.14 10.02 -15.40
N VAL A 131 -6.44 8.87 -16.02
CA VAL A 131 -7.05 7.73 -15.33
C VAL A 131 -5.92 6.75 -15.00
N LEU A 132 -5.70 6.51 -13.71
CA LEU A 132 -4.58 5.71 -13.22
C LEU A 132 -5.07 4.41 -12.60
N VAL A 133 -4.32 3.33 -12.82
CA VAL A 133 -4.46 2.06 -12.12
C VAL A 133 -3.14 1.77 -11.42
N ASN A 134 -3.20 1.62 -10.10
CA ASN A 134 -2.06 1.21 -9.31
C ASN A 134 -2.10 -0.30 -9.10
N ARG A 135 -0.97 -0.97 -9.30
CA ARG A 135 -0.81 -2.39 -9.01
C ARG A 135 0.34 -2.57 -8.03
N LEU A 136 0.04 -3.27 -6.95
CA LEU A 136 1.02 -3.63 -5.93
C LEU A 136 1.22 -5.13 -5.99
N TYR A 137 2.47 -5.53 -6.12
CA TYR A 137 2.87 -6.93 -6.32
C TYR A 137 3.51 -7.44 -5.02
N TRP A 138 3.00 -8.54 -4.51
CA TRP A 138 3.37 -9.09 -3.22
C TRP A 138 3.77 -10.55 -3.34
N VAL A 139 4.65 -10.99 -2.46
CA VAL A 139 4.99 -12.40 -2.30
C VAL A 139 4.73 -12.79 -0.86
N ARG A 140 4.19 -13.99 -0.67
CA ARG A 140 3.89 -14.50 0.67
C ARG A 140 5.20 -14.71 1.44
N ALA A 141 5.26 -14.17 2.66
CA ALA A 141 6.39 -14.31 3.56
C ALA A 141 6.06 -15.20 4.77
N GLU A 142 4.78 -15.30 5.14
CA GLU A 142 4.26 -16.20 6.19
C GLU A 142 2.82 -16.59 5.91
#